data_71c2f373d5c5bb4f2730996c42d95e07
#
_entry.id   71c2f373d5c5bb4f2730996c42d95e07
#
_cell.length_a   1.000
_cell.length_b   1.000
_cell.length_c   1.000
_cell.angle_alpha   90.00
_cell.angle_beta   90.00
_cell.angle_gamma   90.00
#
_symmetry.space_group_name_H-M   'P 1'
#
loop_
_entity.id
_entity.type
_entity.pdbx_description
1 polymer ?
#
loop_
_entity_poly.entity_id
_entity_poly.type
_entity_poly.pdbx_seq_one_letter_code
_entity_poly.pdbx_strand_id
1 'polypeptide(L)'
;MAALTYSHGVRNLRKGLAAFGFLAAAGCATHQPSPPVAAEPVQKVSSSDLQGLNLQLIEKMEAEQKWYAAISYLDRYRKDYPPSASTDLLRARALAATGRPEQAGHYFHRVLKTPLAAQGYQGLGLIAARSGDIAKAIRLFQQAVQADPTDAGILNNLGYAALQGKDWGVARDALFRAGELAPQDDRVWSNIALYYLLRGDTFKAQQIMDAHNFSWDVSRRIRQEADQMSGVPTPAGGAPSAAATAPSGAVMPSLPNPPLTQLFSSSGNAGPATEPRSVP
;
A
#
# COMPACT_ATOMS: atom_id res chain seq x y z
N MET A 1 -25.94 40.56 -17.34
CA MET A 1 -25.44 41.08 -18.64
C MET A 1 -24.00 40.63 -18.74
N ALA A 2 -23.55 39.75 -19.57
CA ALA A 2 -23.73 39.48 -20.97
C ALA A 2 -23.52 37.96 -21.22
N ALA A 3 -24.40 37.43 -22.01
CA ALA A 3 -24.28 36.13 -22.64
C ALA A 3 -23.36 36.23 -23.86
N LEU A 4 -22.57 35.20 -24.11
CA LEU A 4 -21.96 35.00 -25.43
C LEU A 4 -22.10 33.55 -25.87
N THR A 5 -22.74 33.48 -26.96
CA THR A 5 -23.33 32.42 -27.73
C THR A 5 -22.32 31.52 -28.43
N TYR A 6 -22.67 30.25 -28.43
CA TYR A 6 -22.14 29.16 -29.26
C TYR A 6 -22.55 29.32 -30.72
N SER A 7 -21.62 29.24 -31.67
CA SER A 7 -21.88 29.21 -33.10
C SER A 7 -21.38 27.91 -33.73
N HIS A 8 -22.34 27.13 -34.22
CA HIS A 8 -22.16 26.01 -35.14
C HIS A 8 -21.68 26.50 -36.52
N GLY A 9 -20.77 25.76 -37.12
CA GLY A 9 -20.36 25.91 -38.52
C GLY A 9 -20.33 24.57 -39.26
N VAL A 10 -21.48 24.19 -39.80
CA VAL A 10 -21.61 23.10 -40.79
C VAL A 10 -21.52 23.71 -42.18
N ARG A 11 -20.63 23.24 -43.04
CA ARG A 11 -20.67 23.49 -44.50
C ARG A 11 -20.11 22.31 -45.27
N ASN A 12 -20.98 21.51 -45.85
CA ASN A 12 -21.41 21.39 -47.26
C ASN A 12 -20.34 20.83 -48.20
N LEU A 13 -20.48 19.62 -48.46
CA LEU A 13 -20.88 18.85 -49.67
C LEU A 13 -20.77 19.63 -51.01
N ARG A 14 -19.88 19.22 -51.87
CA ARG A 14 -20.07 19.38 -53.33
C ARG A 14 -19.58 18.16 -54.11
N LYS A 15 -20.52 17.60 -54.82
CA LYS A 15 -20.43 16.54 -55.82
C LYS A 15 -19.63 17.03 -57.04
N GLY A 16 -18.81 16.15 -57.59
CA GLY A 16 -18.21 16.32 -58.93
C GLY A 16 -18.10 14.95 -59.59
N LEU A 17 -19.12 14.64 -60.40
CA LEU A 17 -19.05 13.52 -61.34
C LEU A 17 -18.16 13.97 -62.50
N ALA A 18 -17.20 13.18 -62.90
CA ALA A 18 -16.65 13.15 -64.23
C ALA A 18 -16.32 11.71 -64.62
N ALA A 19 -17.11 11.24 -65.59
CA ALA A 19 -16.83 10.01 -66.31
C ALA A 19 -15.72 10.29 -67.35
N PHE A 20 -14.85 9.31 -67.59
CA PHE A 20 -14.35 8.97 -68.92
C PHE A 20 -13.20 7.95 -68.83
N GLY A 21 -13.32 6.90 -69.60
CA GLY A 21 -12.25 6.33 -70.37
C GLY A 21 -11.79 4.94 -69.95
N PHE A 22 -12.47 3.94 -70.52
CA PHE A 22 -11.90 2.56 -70.59
C PHE A 22 -10.70 2.59 -71.57
N LEU A 23 -9.52 2.26 -71.03
CA LEU A 23 -8.41 1.70 -71.78
C LEU A 23 -7.94 0.45 -71.15
N ALA A 24 -8.29 -0.68 -71.75
CA ALA A 24 -7.77 -1.99 -71.36
C ALA A 24 -6.31 -2.09 -71.83
N ALA A 25 -5.37 -1.93 -70.89
CA ALA A 25 -3.99 -2.34 -71.09
C ALA A 25 -3.79 -3.65 -70.33
N ALA A 26 -3.65 -4.73 -71.03
CA ALA A 26 -3.21 -6.02 -70.53
C ALA A 26 -1.75 -5.90 -70.08
N GLY A 27 -1.54 -5.53 -68.82
CA GLY A 27 -0.24 -5.54 -68.17
C GLY A 27 -0.09 -6.85 -67.43
N CYS A 28 0.82 -7.73 -67.90
CA CYS A 28 1.32 -8.86 -67.13
C CYS A 28 1.90 -8.32 -65.83
N ALA A 29 1.14 -8.48 -64.77
CA ALA A 29 1.65 -8.23 -63.41
C ALA A 29 2.67 -9.33 -63.07
N THR A 30 3.96 -9.02 -63.25
CA THR A 30 5.03 -9.81 -62.63
C THR A 30 4.87 -9.66 -61.14
N HIS A 31 4.40 -10.70 -60.49
CA HIS A 31 4.35 -10.80 -59.04
C HIS A 31 5.80 -10.83 -58.52
N GLN A 32 6.33 -9.66 -58.16
CA GLN A 32 7.59 -9.60 -57.43
C GLN A 32 7.32 -10.18 -56.01
N PRO A 33 7.99 -11.27 -55.62
CA PRO A 33 7.89 -11.73 -54.24
C PRO A 33 8.40 -10.59 -53.37
N SER A 34 7.56 -10.17 -52.39
CA SER A 34 7.97 -9.22 -51.36
C SER A 34 9.24 -9.74 -50.69
N PRO A 35 10.24 -8.90 -50.48
CA PRO A 35 11.42 -9.33 -49.73
C PRO A 35 10.98 -9.90 -48.37
N PRO A 36 11.60 -10.98 -47.92
CA PRO A 36 11.29 -11.53 -46.60
C PRO A 36 11.45 -10.41 -45.57
N VAL A 37 10.36 -10.09 -44.84
CA VAL A 37 10.42 -9.20 -43.69
C VAL A 37 11.50 -9.78 -42.80
N ALA A 38 12.63 -9.11 -42.71
CA ALA A 38 13.68 -9.51 -41.80
C ALA A 38 13.04 -9.53 -40.40
N ALA A 39 12.93 -10.72 -39.84
CA ALA A 39 12.45 -10.87 -38.47
C ALA A 39 13.41 -10.04 -37.61
N GLU A 40 12.88 -8.97 -37.02
CA GLU A 40 13.65 -8.19 -36.05
C GLU A 40 14.20 -9.18 -35.02
N PRO A 41 15.49 -9.05 -34.62
CA PRO A 41 16.06 -9.97 -33.66
C PRO A 41 15.24 -9.84 -32.38
N VAL A 42 14.51 -10.91 -32.01
CA VAL A 42 13.85 -11.02 -30.70
C VAL A 42 14.93 -10.77 -29.68
N GLN A 43 14.92 -9.58 -29.04
CA GLN A 43 15.85 -9.26 -27.98
C GLN A 43 15.68 -10.33 -26.91
N LYS A 44 16.72 -11.15 -26.74
CA LYS A 44 16.75 -12.14 -25.66
C LYS A 44 16.72 -11.37 -24.35
N VAL A 45 15.56 -11.37 -23.66
CA VAL A 45 15.43 -10.83 -22.30
C VAL A 45 16.48 -11.55 -21.46
N SER A 46 17.35 -10.79 -20.77
CA SER A 46 18.38 -11.38 -19.95
C SER A 46 17.76 -12.15 -18.76
N SER A 47 18.49 -13.12 -18.23
CA SER A 47 18.01 -13.85 -17.03
C SER A 47 17.83 -12.92 -15.82
N SER A 48 18.63 -11.86 -15.71
CA SER A 48 18.49 -10.83 -14.68
C SER A 48 17.22 -10.00 -14.86
N ASP A 49 16.84 -9.65 -16.09
CA ASP A 49 15.61 -8.90 -16.37
C ASP A 49 14.37 -9.75 -16.05
N LEU A 50 14.41 -11.04 -16.40
CA LEU A 50 13.35 -11.99 -16.04
C LEU A 50 13.22 -12.15 -14.53
N GLN A 51 14.34 -12.18 -13.81
CA GLN A 51 14.35 -12.22 -12.36
C GLN A 51 13.69 -10.98 -11.76
N GLY A 52 14.05 -9.80 -12.24
CA GLY A 52 13.45 -8.52 -11.81
C GLY A 52 11.95 -8.46 -12.08
N LEU A 53 11.52 -8.85 -13.28
CA LEU A 53 10.09 -8.89 -13.64
C LEU A 53 9.29 -9.84 -12.76
N ASN A 54 9.85 -11.01 -12.42
CA ASN A 54 9.20 -11.96 -11.52
C ASN A 54 9.03 -11.38 -10.10
N LEU A 55 10.03 -10.66 -9.58
CA LEU A 55 9.92 -9.99 -8.28
C LEU A 55 8.85 -8.90 -8.30
N GLN A 56 8.85 -8.03 -9.31
CA GLN A 56 7.80 -7.01 -9.48
C GLN A 56 6.39 -7.60 -9.56
N LEU A 57 6.24 -8.76 -10.21
CA LEU A 57 4.96 -9.45 -10.26
C LEU A 57 4.52 -9.93 -8.88
N ILE A 58 5.44 -10.44 -8.06
CA ILE A 58 5.15 -10.86 -6.68
C ILE A 58 4.77 -9.64 -5.83
N GLU A 59 5.51 -8.55 -5.92
CA GLU A 59 5.21 -7.28 -5.25
C GLU A 59 3.81 -6.75 -5.64
N LYS A 60 3.47 -6.83 -6.92
CA LYS A 60 2.13 -6.49 -7.39
C LYS A 60 1.04 -7.40 -6.80
N MET A 61 1.31 -8.71 -6.68
CA MET A 61 0.38 -9.62 -6.00
C MET A 61 0.19 -9.24 -4.53
N GLU A 62 1.24 -8.82 -3.82
CA GLU A 62 1.14 -8.32 -2.45
C GLU A 62 0.31 -7.03 -2.37
N ALA A 63 0.57 -6.06 -3.26
CA ALA A 63 -0.19 -4.81 -3.33
C ALA A 63 -1.69 -5.05 -3.60
N GLU A 64 -2.02 -6.07 -4.39
CA GLU A 64 -3.38 -6.53 -4.67
C GLU A 64 -3.93 -7.49 -3.61
N GLN A 65 -3.20 -7.71 -2.50
CA GLN A 65 -3.56 -8.61 -1.39
C GLN A 65 -3.76 -10.08 -1.80
N LYS A 66 -3.16 -10.49 -2.90
CA LYS A 66 -3.21 -11.88 -3.43
C LYS A 66 -2.16 -12.76 -2.76
N TRP A 67 -2.19 -12.83 -1.42
CA TRP A 67 -1.14 -13.43 -0.59
C TRP A 67 -0.86 -14.90 -0.88
N TYR A 68 -1.89 -15.71 -1.09
CA TYR A 68 -1.72 -17.14 -1.42
C TYR A 68 -1.09 -17.33 -2.81
N ALA A 69 -1.44 -16.46 -3.77
CA ALA A 69 -0.82 -16.46 -5.09
C ALA A 69 0.65 -16.06 -4.98
N ALA A 70 0.97 -15.00 -4.20
CA ALA A 70 2.33 -14.58 -3.96
C ALA A 70 3.20 -15.70 -3.36
N ILE A 71 2.68 -16.45 -2.36
CA ILE A 71 3.38 -17.60 -1.78
C ILE A 71 3.64 -18.68 -2.83
N SER A 72 2.63 -19.06 -3.61
CA SER A 72 2.75 -20.09 -4.64
C SER A 72 3.75 -19.68 -5.73
N TYR A 73 3.76 -18.38 -6.07
CA TYR A 73 4.69 -17.84 -7.05
C TYR A 73 6.13 -17.79 -6.51
N LEU A 74 6.31 -17.45 -5.23
CA LEU A 74 7.60 -17.53 -4.53
C LEU A 74 8.13 -18.97 -4.45
N ASP A 75 7.24 -19.97 -4.27
CA ASP A 75 7.65 -21.37 -4.28
C ASP A 75 8.17 -21.83 -5.65
N ARG A 76 7.53 -21.34 -6.72
CA ARG A 76 8.01 -21.57 -8.09
C ARG A 76 9.34 -20.82 -8.33
N TYR A 77 9.39 -19.54 -7.99
CA TYR A 77 10.56 -18.70 -8.18
C TYR A 77 11.85 -19.30 -7.57
N ARG A 78 11.74 -19.91 -6.38
CA ARG A 78 12.88 -20.55 -5.71
C ARG A 78 13.44 -21.79 -6.41
N LYS A 79 12.73 -22.37 -7.39
CA LYS A 79 13.25 -23.48 -8.20
C LYS A 79 14.25 -22.98 -9.26
N ASP A 80 14.02 -21.76 -9.73
CA ASP A 80 14.75 -21.19 -10.85
C ASP A 80 15.82 -20.19 -10.37
N TYR A 81 15.63 -19.59 -9.18
CA TYR A 81 16.49 -18.54 -8.65
C TYR A 81 16.86 -18.79 -7.17
N PRO A 82 18.09 -18.42 -6.76
CA PRO A 82 18.51 -18.56 -5.36
C PRO A 82 17.72 -17.63 -4.44
N PRO A 83 17.57 -17.99 -3.15
CA PRO A 83 16.99 -17.12 -2.16
C PRO A 83 17.75 -15.80 -2.03
N SER A 84 16.99 -14.70 -1.86
CA SER A 84 17.54 -13.36 -1.61
C SER A 84 16.81 -12.72 -0.43
N ALA A 85 17.38 -11.64 0.12
CA ALA A 85 16.73 -10.87 1.18
C ALA A 85 15.35 -10.35 0.74
N SER A 86 15.21 -9.91 -0.51
CA SER A 86 13.93 -9.45 -1.04
C SER A 86 12.89 -10.58 -1.10
N THR A 87 13.27 -11.77 -1.59
CA THR A 87 12.33 -12.91 -1.62
C THR A 87 11.97 -13.42 -0.24
N ASP A 88 12.90 -13.34 0.72
CA ASP A 88 12.62 -13.70 2.11
C ASP A 88 11.64 -12.69 2.74
N LEU A 89 11.81 -11.39 2.47
CA LEU A 89 10.91 -10.35 2.96
C LEU A 89 9.50 -10.50 2.38
N LEU A 90 9.38 -10.68 1.05
CA LEU A 90 8.09 -10.92 0.39
C LEU A 90 7.40 -12.16 0.97
N ARG A 91 8.14 -13.25 1.16
CA ARG A 91 7.58 -14.46 1.77
C ARG A 91 7.13 -14.23 3.21
N ALA A 92 7.91 -13.50 3.99
CA ALA A 92 7.57 -13.18 5.37
C ALA A 92 6.25 -12.40 5.45
N ARG A 93 6.09 -11.37 4.61
CA ARG A 93 4.86 -10.57 4.54
C ARG A 93 3.66 -11.42 4.15
N ALA A 94 3.77 -12.23 3.11
CA ALA A 94 2.69 -13.06 2.64
C ALA A 94 2.28 -14.14 3.67
N LEU A 95 3.25 -14.73 4.38
CA LEU A 95 2.99 -15.68 5.48
C LEU A 95 2.30 -14.98 6.66
N ALA A 96 2.75 -13.80 7.06
CA ALA A 96 2.13 -13.02 8.13
C ALA A 96 0.68 -12.64 7.79
N ALA A 97 0.44 -12.23 6.54
CA ALA A 97 -0.89 -11.86 6.04
C ALA A 97 -1.84 -13.06 5.96
N THR A 98 -1.32 -14.27 5.77
CA THR A 98 -2.12 -15.52 5.72
C THR A 98 -2.22 -16.24 7.07
N GLY A 99 -1.88 -15.58 8.19
CA GLY A 99 -2.06 -16.12 9.53
C GLY A 99 -1.02 -17.18 9.93
N ARG A 100 0.20 -17.09 9.38
CA ARG A 100 1.33 -17.99 9.68
C ARG A 100 2.49 -17.22 10.33
N PRO A 101 2.28 -16.61 11.54
CA PRO A 101 3.23 -15.67 12.14
C PRO A 101 4.57 -16.32 12.52
N GLU A 102 4.59 -17.60 12.93
CA GLU A 102 5.83 -18.30 13.31
C GLU A 102 6.74 -18.49 12.09
N GLN A 103 6.14 -18.91 10.97
CA GLN A 103 6.88 -19.07 9.70
C GLN A 103 7.33 -17.70 9.17
N ALA A 104 6.47 -16.69 9.26
CA ALA A 104 6.81 -15.32 8.86
C ALA A 104 7.99 -14.79 9.70
N GLY A 105 7.97 -15.00 11.00
CA GLY A 105 9.03 -14.60 11.93
C GLY A 105 10.38 -15.17 11.53
N HIS A 106 10.43 -16.44 11.13
CA HIS A 106 11.67 -17.06 10.63
C HIS A 106 12.25 -16.30 9.43
N TYR A 107 11.41 -15.94 8.46
CA TYR A 107 11.88 -15.19 7.28
C TYR A 107 12.21 -13.72 7.60
N PHE A 108 11.47 -13.05 8.49
CA PHE A 108 11.84 -11.72 8.95
C PHE A 108 13.20 -11.71 9.66
N HIS A 109 13.51 -12.73 10.47
CA HIS A 109 14.82 -12.84 11.12
C HIS A 109 15.98 -12.96 10.10
N ARG A 110 15.77 -13.60 8.97
CA ARG A 110 16.82 -13.76 7.93
C ARG A 110 17.24 -12.43 7.31
N VAL A 111 16.36 -11.44 7.26
CA VAL A 111 16.65 -10.14 6.66
C VAL A 111 17.26 -9.12 7.63
N LEU A 112 17.35 -9.41 8.91
CA LEU A 112 17.83 -8.46 9.93
C LEU A 112 19.30 -8.03 9.77
N LYS A 113 20.11 -8.81 9.04
CA LYS A 113 21.51 -8.50 8.75
C LYS A 113 21.73 -8.03 7.30
N THR A 114 20.68 -7.55 6.67
CA THR A 114 20.67 -7.07 5.28
C THR A 114 20.21 -5.62 5.25
N PRO A 115 20.31 -4.91 4.12
CA PRO A 115 19.72 -3.58 3.97
C PRO A 115 18.19 -3.51 4.24
N LEU A 116 17.50 -4.65 4.32
CA LEU A 116 16.07 -4.75 4.63
C LEU A 116 15.78 -4.96 6.12
N ALA A 117 16.75 -4.68 7.00
CA ALA A 117 16.61 -4.89 8.45
C ALA A 117 15.44 -4.10 9.05
N ALA A 118 15.20 -2.87 8.58
CA ALA A 118 14.09 -2.04 9.05
C ALA A 118 12.74 -2.74 8.84
N GLN A 119 12.51 -3.26 7.64
CA GLN A 119 11.29 -3.99 7.30
C GLN A 119 11.19 -5.33 8.04
N GLY A 120 12.33 -5.98 8.30
CA GLY A 120 12.41 -7.20 9.12
C GLY A 120 11.96 -6.95 10.56
N TYR A 121 12.53 -5.93 11.21
CA TYR A 121 12.13 -5.50 12.55
C TYR A 121 10.68 -5.03 12.59
N GLN A 122 10.23 -4.27 11.59
CA GLN A 122 8.83 -3.86 11.47
C GLN A 122 7.89 -5.06 11.44
N GLY A 123 8.18 -6.06 10.60
CA GLY A 123 7.36 -7.28 10.50
C GLY A 123 7.30 -8.07 11.80
N LEU A 124 8.44 -8.22 12.51
CA LEU A 124 8.49 -8.86 13.82
C LEU A 124 7.71 -8.05 14.88
N GLY A 125 7.80 -6.71 14.82
CA GLY A 125 7.03 -5.82 15.68
C GLY A 125 5.52 -5.96 15.50
N LEU A 126 5.07 -6.06 14.24
CA LEU A 126 3.66 -6.30 13.92
C LEU A 126 3.17 -7.66 14.43
N ILE A 127 3.99 -8.71 14.32
CA ILE A 127 3.66 -10.03 14.88
C ILE A 127 3.53 -9.95 16.40
N ALA A 128 4.48 -9.28 17.09
CA ALA A 128 4.45 -9.10 18.54
C ALA A 128 3.22 -8.29 19.00
N ALA A 129 2.90 -7.19 18.32
CA ALA A 129 1.72 -6.38 18.62
C ALA A 129 0.41 -7.20 18.47
N ARG A 130 0.32 -8.00 17.42
CA ARG A 130 -0.84 -8.86 17.19
C ARG A 130 -1.00 -9.98 18.22
N SER A 131 0.10 -10.49 18.76
CA SER A 131 0.07 -11.47 19.86
C SER A 131 -0.18 -10.82 21.24
N GLY A 132 -0.33 -9.49 21.31
CA GLY A 132 -0.54 -8.75 22.56
C GLY A 132 0.75 -8.41 23.32
N ASP A 133 1.93 -8.80 22.83
CA ASP A 133 3.21 -8.45 23.46
C ASP A 133 3.64 -7.03 23.02
N ILE A 134 2.92 -6.04 23.56
CA ILE A 134 3.12 -4.63 23.20
C ILE A 134 4.52 -4.14 23.57
N ALA A 135 5.06 -4.59 24.70
CA ALA A 135 6.41 -4.20 25.13
C ALA A 135 7.48 -4.71 24.14
N LYS A 136 7.32 -5.91 23.62
CA LYS A 136 8.20 -6.45 22.57
C LYS A 136 7.99 -5.73 21.25
N ALA A 137 6.75 -5.40 20.88
CA ALA A 137 6.44 -4.66 19.67
C ALA A 137 7.13 -3.29 19.67
N ILE A 138 7.05 -2.52 20.78
CA ILE A 138 7.73 -1.22 20.92
C ILE A 138 9.23 -1.38 20.72
N ARG A 139 9.89 -2.33 21.37
CA ARG A 139 11.32 -2.56 21.19
C ARG A 139 11.71 -2.89 19.77
N LEU A 140 10.92 -3.73 19.09
CA LEU A 140 11.17 -4.10 17.69
C LEU A 140 10.95 -2.92 16.73
N PHE A 141 9.91 -2.11 16.94
CA PHE A 141 9.72 -0.89 16.16
C PHE A 141 10.80 0.15 16.42
N GLN A 142 11.32 0.26 17.65
CA GLN A 142 12.49 1.12 17.93
C GLN A 142 13.72 0.67 17.14
N GLN A 143 13.97 -0.65 17.04
CA GLN A 143 15.04 -1.19 16.20
C GLN A 143 14.79 -0.92 14.72
N ALA A 144 13.54 -1.00 14.26
CA ALA A 144 13.17 -0.63 12.89
C ALA A 144 13.46 0.86 12.61
N VAL A 145 13.08 1.77 13.53
CA VAL A 145 13.37 3.21 13.42
C VAL A 145 14.88 3.50 13.45
N GLN A 146 15.68 2.72 14.22
CA GLN A 146 17.14 2.86 14.20
C GLN A 146 17.74 2.46 12.84
N ALA A 147 17.15 1.46 12.18
CA ALA A 147 17.59 1.00 10.86
C ALA A 147 17.11 1.90 9.72
N ASP A 148 15.92 2.51 9.84
CA ASP A 148 15.40 3.52 8.93
C ASP A 148 14.61 4.59 9.71
N PRO A 149 15.28 5.70 10.07
CA PRO A 149 14.66 6.77 10.87
C PRO A 149 13.70 7.67 10.09
N THR A 150 13.60 7.49 8.77
CA THR A 150 12.81 8.34 7.87
C THR A 150 11.56 7.65 7.33
N ASP A 151 11.33 6.38 7.65
CA ASP A 151 10.10 5.68 7.29
C ASP A 151 8.94 6.11 8.23
N ALA A 152 8.04 6.93 7.70
CA ALA A 152 6.86 7.41 8.43
C ALA A 152 5.94 6.27 8.88
N GLY A 153 5.86 5.18 8.12
CA GLY A 153 5.05 4.00 8.46
C GLY A 153 5.61 3.27 9.68
N ILE A 154 6.93 3.12 9.78
CA ILE A 154 7.59 2.51 10.94
C ILE A 154 7.39 3.40 12.19
N LEU A 155 7.59 4.71 12.04
CA LEU A 155 7.34 5.69 13.13
C LEU A 155 5.88 5.65 13.58
N ASN A 156 4.93 5.61 12.66
CA ASN A 156 3.51 5.48 12.98
C ASN A 156 3.20 4.18 13.74
N ASN A 157 3.80 3.05 13.34
CA ASN A 157 3.64 1.78 14.04
C ASN A 157 4.22 1.82 15.45
N LEU A 158 5.40 2.45 15.62
CA LEU A 158 6.00 2.68 16.94
C LEU A 158 5.08 3.52 17.81
N GLY A 159 4.59 4.64 17.27
CA GLY A 159 3.70 5.54 17.98
C GLY A 159 2.41 4.86 18.42
N TYR A 160 1.76 4.11 17.53
CA TYR A 160 0.54 3.38 17.86
C TYR A 160 0.77 2.28 18.93
N ALA A 161 1.85 1.49 18.79
CA ALA A 161 2.21 0.51 19.82
C ALA A 161 2.48 1.18 21.18
N ALA A 162 3.14 2.35 21.18
CA ALA A 162 3.38 3.14 22.38
C ALA A 162 2.09 3.69 23.01
N LEU A 163 1.08 4.08 22.21
CA LEU A 163 -0.27 4.41 22.72
C LEU A 163 -0.89 3.23 23.46
N GLN A 164 -0.83 2.04 22.88
CA GLN A 164 -1.32 0.80 23.52
C GLN A 164 -0.58 0.50 24.81
N GLY A 165 0.75 0.71 24.83
CA GLY A 165 1.60 0.55 25.99
C GLY A 165 1.53 1.69 27.00
N LYS A 166 0.77 2.75 26.73
CA LYS A 166 0.68 3.99 27.53
C LYS A 166 2.04 4.69 27.74
N ASP A 167 2.98 4.46 26.80
CA ASP A 167 4.25 5.19 26.73
C ASP A 167 4.05 6.50 25.96
N TRP A 168 3.53 7.51 26.66
CA TRP A 168 3.12 8.77 26.07
C TRP A 168 4.28 9.57 25.44
N GLY A 169 5.50 9.39 25.98
CA GLY A 169 6.70 10.06 25.46
C GLY A 169 7.06 9.51 24.08
N VAL A 170 7.22 8.20 23.98
CA VAL A 170 7.53 7.52 22.73
C VAL A 170 6.40 7.70 21.72
N ALA A 171 5.13 7.61 22.15
CA ALA A 171 3.97 7.80 21.28
C ALA A 171 3.99 9.18 20.62
N ARG A 172 4.15 10.24 21.43
CA ARG A 172 4.20 11.61 20.92
C ARG A 172 5.31 11.78 19.90
N ASP A 173 6.54 11.42 20.30
CA ASP A 173 7.74 11.67 19.49
C ASP A 173 7.64 10.95 18.14
N ALA A 174 7.24 9.69 18.15
CA ALA A 174 7.13 8.88 16.95
C ALA A 174 6.00 9.38 16.03
N LEU A 175 4.80 9.66 16.56
CA LEU A 175 3.66 10.08 15.77
C LEU A 175 3.86 11.47 15.14
N PHE A 176 4.44 12.42 15.88
CA PHE A 176 4.65 13.75 15.32
C PHE A 176 5.73 13.75 14.24
N ARG A 177 6.81 12.99 14.43
CA ARG A 177 7.80 12.77 13.37
C ARG A 177 7.19 12.08 12.14
N ALA A 178 6.31 11.11 12.35
CA ALA A 178 5.58 10.49 11.24
C ALA A 178 4.71 11.50 10.49
N GLY A 179 4.03 12.41 11.21
CA GLY A 179 3.22 13.49 10.63
C GLY A 179 4.04 14.49 9.82
N GLU A 180 5.25 14.82 10.27
CA GLU A 180 6.18 15.69 9.53
C GLU A 180 6.67 15.03 8.23
N LEU A 181 6.96 13.71 8.26
CA LEU A 181 7.44 12.96 7.11
C LEU A 181 6.32 12.63 6.11
N ALA A 182 5.10 12.41 6.58
CA ALA A 182 3.97 12.03 5.77
C ALA A 182 2.72 12.89 6.08
N PRO A 183 2.74 14.19 5.76
CA PRO A 183 1.67 15.13 6.13
C PRO A 183 0.32 14.85 5.48
N GLN A 184 0.28 13.99 4.45
CA GLN A 184 -0.95 13.60 3.76
C GLN A 184 -1.43 12.18 4.15
N ASP A 185 -0.79 11.52 5.12
CA ASP A 185 -1.21 10.18 5.57
C ASP A 185 -2.26 10.29 6.68
N ASP A 186 -3.51 10.10 6.34
CA ASP A 186 -4.65 10.14 7.27
C ASP A 186 -4.52 9.16 8.44
N ARG A 187 -3.77 8.06 8.28
CA ARG A 187 -3.54 7.09 9.37
C ARG A 187 -2.69 7.69 10.47
N VAL A 188 -1.67 8.45 10.09
CA VAL A 188 -0.79 9.14 11.06
C VAL A 188 -1.60 10.17 11.84
N TRP A 189 -2.40 10.99 11.15
CA TRP A 189 -3.22 12.01 11.79
C TRP A 189 -4.35 11.42 12.64
N SER A 190 -4.90 10.28 12.24
CA SER A 190 -5.85 9.52 13.07
C SER A 190 -5.20 9.09 14.39
N ASN A 191 -3.95 8.60 14.36
CA ASN A 191 -3.21 8.20 15.55
C ASN A 191 -2.80 9.40 16.40
N ILE A 192 -2.50 10.57 15.80
CA ILE A 192 -2.26 11.81 16.53
C ILE A 192 -3.55 12.31 17.22
N ALA A 193 -4.69 12.24 16.55
CA ALA A 193 -5.97 12.54 17.17
C ALA A 193 -6.29 11.59 18.34
N LEU A 194 -6.02 10.27 18.16
CA LEU A 194 -6.14 9.25 19.20
C LEU A 194 -5.23 9.56 20.39
N TYR A 195 -3.97 9.96 20.16
CA TYR A 195 -3.06 10.40 21.22
C TYR A 195 -3.68 11.51 22.07
N TYR A 196 -4.24 12.56 21.44
CA TYR A 196 -4.84 13.66 22.18
C TYR A 196 -6.10 13.24 22.96
N LEU A 197 -6.95 12.37 22.39
CA LEU A 197 -8.10 11.80 23.11
C LEU A 197 -7.67 11.05 24.37
N LEU A 198 -6.70 10.16 24.23
CA LEU A 198 -6.14 9.37 25.34
C LEU A 198 -5.48 10.25 26.42
N ARG A 199 -5.01 11.45 26.04
CA ARG A 199 -4.48 12.47 26.97
C ARG A 199 -5.55 13.41 27.53
N GLY A 200 -6.81 13.22 27.17
CA GLY A 200 -7.95 14.04 27.61
C GLY A 200 -8.10 15.37 26.88
N ASP A 201 -7.26 15.66 25.88
CA ASP A 201 -7.34 16.89 25.08
C ASP A 201 -8.28 16.70 23.88
N THR A 202 -9.58 16.65 24.17
CA THR A 202 -10.61 16.47 23.17
C THR A 202 -10.68 17.61 22.17
N PHE A 203 -10.28 18.82 22.58
CA PHE A 203 -10.30 20.00 21.72
C PHE A 203 -9.26 19.89 20.62
N LYS A 204 -7.99 19.54 20.97
CA LYS A 204 -6.95 19.31 19.96
C LYS A 204 -7.24 18.14 19.05
N ALA A 205 -7.79 17.05 19.62
CA ALA A 205 -8.21 15.92 18.80
C ALA A 205 -9.23 16.33 17.73
N GLN A 206 -10.23 17.16 18.13
CA GLN A 206 -11.23 17.66 17.19
C GLN A 206 -10.60 18.58 16.13
N GLN A 207 -9.73 19.52 16.54
CA GLN A 207 -9.02 20.37 15.57
C GLN A 207 -8.26 19.57 14.50
N ILE A 208 -7.61 18.47 14.89
CA ILE A 208 -6.88 17.60 13.94
C ILE A 208 -7.88 16.89 13.00
N MET A 209 -8.94 16.34 13.55
CA MET A 209 -9.96 15.65 12.73
C MET A 209 -10.61 16.59 11.70
N ASP A 210 -10.84 17.86 12.09
CA ASP A 210 -11.41 18.90 11.21
C ASP A 210 -10.40 19.35 10.16
N ALA A 211 -9.12 19.58 10.56
CA ALA A 211 -8.06 20.01 9.66
C ALA A 211 -7.77 18.99 8.54
N HIS A 212 -7.94 17.69 8.85
CA HIS A 212 -7.76 16.61 7.89
C HIS A 212 -9.07 16.15 7.26
N ASN A 213 -10.18 16.88 7.47
CA ASN A 213 -11.49 16.60 6.89
C ASN A 213 -11.98 15.16 7.15
N PHE A 214 -11.70 14.62 8.34
CA PHE A 214 -12.16 13.27 8.68
C PHE A 214 -13.68 13.21 8.70
N SER A 215 -14.22 12.22 8.02
CA SER A 215 -15.66 11.99 8.03
C SER A 215 -16.14 11.68 9.46
N TRP A 216 -17.45 11.88 9.69
CA TRP A 216 -18.06 11.56 10.99
C TRP A 216 -17.79 10.11 11.40
N ASP A 217 -17.82 9.16 10.45
CA ASP A 217 -17.56 7.75 10.73
C ASP A 217 -16.11 7.48 11.14
N VAL A 218 -15.15 8.16 10.53
CA VAL A 218 -13.73 8.07 10.93
C VAL A 218 -13.54 8.66 12.32
N SER A 219 -14.05 9.86 12.55
CA SER A 219 -13.95 10.54 13.83
C SER A 219 -14.61 9.76 14.96
N ARG A 220 -15.76 9.12 14.69
CA ARG A 220 -16.42 8.24 15.64
C ARG A 220 -15.57 7.00 15.98
N ARG A 221 -14.97 6.36 14.99
CA ARG A 221 -14.09 5.19 15.21
C ARG A 221 -12.88 5.54 16.07
N ILE A 222 -12.23 6.69 15.81
CA ILE A 222 -11.08 7.14 16.61
C ILE A 222 -11.51 7.33 18.08
N ARG A 223 -12.68 7.92 18.35
CA ARG A 223 -13.19 8.08 19.72
C ARG A 223 -13.50 6.74 20.37
N GLN A 224 -14.17 5.82 19.65
CA GLN A 224 -14.43 4.48 20.15
C GLN A 224 -13.15 3.73 20.51
N GLU A 225 -12.10 3.87 19.71
CA GLU A 225 -10.81 3.27 19.98
C GLU A 225 -10.16 3.89 21.24
N ALA A 226 -10.25 5.21 21.40
CA ALA A 226 -9.80 5.89 22.63
C ALA A 226 -10.54 5.38 23.88
N ASP A 227 -11.86 5.22 23.81
CA ASP A 227 -12.65 4.68 24.91
C ASP A 227 -12.25 3.26 25.26
N GLN A 228 -12.05 2.39 24.26
CA GLN A 228 -11.58 1.02 24.45
C GLN A 228 -10.20 0.96 25.11
N MET A 229 -9.24 1.76 24.64
CA MET A 229 -7.88 1.82 25.21
C MET A 229 -7.86 2.43 26.62
N SER A 230 -8.79 3.34 26.94
CA SER A 230 -8.93 3.96 28.24
C SER A 230 -9.61 3.06 29.26
N GLY A 231 -10.25 1.96 28.82
CA GLY A 231 -11.05 1.08 29.68
C GLY A 231 -12.37 1.73 30.13
N VAL A 232 -12.82 2.80 29.46
CA VAL A 232 -14.12 3.40 29.72
C VAL A 232 -15.18 2.46 29.15
N PRO A 233 -16.17 2.00 29.95
CA PRO A 233 -17.25 1.19 29.40
C PRO A 233 -18.00 2.00 28.35
N THR A 234 -17.99 1.53 27.13
CA THR A 234 -18.81 2.13 26.06
C THR A 234 -20.28 2.02 26.53
N PRO A 235 -21.03 3.13 26.68
CA PRO A 235 -22.44 3.02 27.00
C PRO A 235 -23.10 2.20 25.90
N ALA A 236 -23.69 1.08 26.28
CA ALA A 236 -24.44 0.21 25.37
C ALA A 236 -25.43 1.11 24.61
N GLY A 237 -25.24 1.21 23.32
CA GLY A 237 -25.84 2.16 22.40
C GLY A 237 -27.18 2.72 22.81
N GLY A 238 -27.24 4.05 22.91
CA GLY A 238 -28.51 4.75 22.70
C GLY A 238 -28.96 4.41 21.29
N ALA A 239 -29.96 3.53 21.23
CA ALA A 239 -30.61 3.18 19.98
C ALA A 239 -31.20 4.47 19.37
N PRO A 240 -30.92 4.80 18.10
CA PRO A 240 -31.75 5.74 17.39
C PRO A 240 -33.13 5.09 17.24
N SER A 241 -34.15 5.79 17.78
CA SER A 241 -35.55 5.42 17.62
C SER A 241 -35.92 5.19 16.17
N ALA A 242 -36.43 4.02 15.94
CA ALA A 242 -37.37 3.55 14.91
C ALA A 242 -37.33 4.12 13.49
N ALA A 243 -37.32 3.15 12.59
CA ALA A 243 -37.90 3.09 11.26
C ALA A 243 -36.92 3.19 10.09
N ALA A 244 -36.18 2.11 9.88
CA ALA A 244 -35.91 1.59 8.52
C ALA A 244 -35.54 0.12 8.64
N THR A 245 -36.38 -0.72 8.13
CA THR A 245 -36.24 -2.17 8.01
C THR A 245 -35.04 -2.48 7.12
N ALA A 246 -33.95 -3.00 7.70
CA ALA A 246 -32.83 -3.54 6.97
C ALA A 246 -32.71 -5.04 7.27
N PRO A 247 -32.28 -5.87 6.28
CA PRO A 247 -32.33 -7.32 6.40
C PRO A 247 -31.30 -7.82 7.42
N SER A 248 -31.78 -8.73 8.24
CA SER A 248 -31.02 -9.57 9.17
C SER A 248 -29.83 -10.25 8.49
N GLY A 249 -28.63 -10.15 9.05
CA GLY A 249 -27.57 -11.08 8.74
C GLY A 249 -26.14 -10.55 8.59
N ALA A 250 -25.77 -9.40 9.13
CA ALA A 250 -24.36 -9.01 9.22
C ALA A 250 -23.92 -8.90 10.67
N VAL A 251 -23.29 -9.93 11.18
CA VAL A 251 -22.45 -9.86 12.38
C VAL A 251 -21.29 -8.92 12.02
N MET A 252 -21.32 -7.69 12.56
CA MET A 252 -20.20 -6.78 12.48
C MET A 252 -19.05 -7.37 13.30
N PRO A 253 -17.92 -7.72 12.70
CA PRO A 253 -16.74 -8.07 13.49
C PRO A 253 -16.27 -6.81 14.22
N SER A 254 -16.03 -6.93 15.53
CA SER A 254 -15.20 -6.00 16.30
C SER A 254 -13.96 -5.67 15.45
N LEU A 255 -13.63 -4.38 15.32
CA LEU A 255 -12.50 -3.92 14.52
C LEU A 255 -11.24 -4.70 14.94
N PRO A 256 -10.72 -5.60 14.11
CA PRO A 256 -9.39 -6.12 14.33
C PRO A 256 -8.42 -4.94 14.14
N ASN A 257 -7.32 -4.93 14.90
CA ASN A 257 -6.10 -4.24 14.50
C ASN A 257 -6.03 -4.24 12.97
N PRO A 258 -5.74 -3.12 12.32
CA PRO A 258 -5.78 -3.04 10.86
C PRO A 258 -5.07 -4.27 10.30
N PRO A 259 -5.68 -5.00 9.36
CA PRO A 259 -5.10 -6.23 8.88
C PRO A 259 -3.68 -5.93 8.42
N LEU A 260 -2.73 -6.83 8.64
CA LEU A 260 -1.32 -6.69 8.22
C LEU A 260 -1.21 -6.18 6.78
N THR A 261 -2.19 -6.49 5.95
CA THR A 261 -2.39 -6.01 4.59
C THR A 261 -2.38 -4.48 4.46
N GLN A 262 -2.94 -3.75 5.42
CA GLN A 262 -2.92 -2.28 5.39
C GLN A 262 -1.62 -1.70 5.96
N LEU A 263 -0.93 -2.43 6.83
CA LEU A 263 0.33 -2.01 7.42
C LEU A 263 1.51 -2.18 6.45
N PHE A 264 1.44 -3.14 5.53
CA PHE A 264 2.48 -3.35 4.50
C PHE A 264 2.26 -2.52 3.23
N SER A 265 1.06 -1.96 3.01
CA SER A 265 0.75 -1.18 1.80
C SER A 265 1.43 0.20 1.74
N SER A 266 2.01 0.68 2.83
CA SER A 266 2.57 2.03 2.91
C SER A 266 4.09 2.12 2.70
N SER A 267 4.80 1.00 2.65
CA SER A 267 6.27 1.01 2.43
C SER A 267 6.68 0.93 0.95
N GLY A 268 5.76 1.23 0.02
CA GLY A 268 5.93 1.04 -1.42
C GLY A 268 6.41 2.24 -2.22
N ASN A 269 7.09 3.24 -1.64
CA ASN A 269 7.65 4.33 -2.44
C ASN A 269 9.11 4.66 -2.08
N ALA A 270 9.93 3.64 -1.85
CA ALA A 270 11.38 3.79 -2.00
C ALA A 270 11.69 3.62 -3.49
N GLY A 271 11.90 4.73 -4.20
CA GLY A 271 12.41 4.73 -5.57
C GLY A 271 13.67 3.88 -5.68
N PRO A 272 14.01 3.39 -6.89
CA PRO A 272 15.16 2.53 -7.09
C PRO A 272 16.42 3.24 -6.57
N ALA A 273 17.16 2.56 -5.70
CA ALA A 273 18.45 3.00 -5.24
C ALA A 273 19.35 3.27 -6.46
N THR A 274 19.69 4.53 -6.69
CA THR A 274 20.66 4.92 -7.69
C THR A 274 22.01 4.31 -7.29
N GLU A 275 22.49 3.36 -8.07
CA GLU A 275 23.86 2.88 -7.98
C GLU A 275 24.85 4.05 -8.05
N PRO A 276 25.90 4.07 -7.23
CA PRO A 276 26.96 5.07 -7.37
C PRO A 276 27.69 4.85 -8.70
N ARG A 277 27.58 5.84 -9.59
CA ARG A 277 28.42 5.92 -10.80
C ARG A 277 29.88 5.89 -10.37
N SER A 278 30.60 4.87 -10.79
CA SER A 278 32.06 4.87 -10.84
C SER A 278 32.51 5.98 -11.81
N VAL A 279 33.20 6.96 -11.28
CA VAL A 279 33.93 8.00 -12.06
C VAL A 279 35.27 7.42 -12.45
N PRO A 280 35.76 7.64 -13.69
CA PRO A 280 37.02 7.10 -14.22
C PRO A 280 38.25 7.65 -13.51
#